data_692ab9e659aacd7e2aa53b7c9da9e587
#
_entry.id   692ab9e659aacd7e2aa53b7c9da9e587
#
_cell.length_a   1.000
_cell.length_b   1.000
_cell.length_c   1.000
_cell.angle_alpha   90.00
_cell.angle_beta   90.00
_cell.angle_gamma   90.00
#
_symmetry.space_group_name_H-M   'P 1'
#
loop_
_entity.id
_entity.type
_entity.pdbx_description
1 polymer ?
#
loop_
_entity_poly.entity_id
_entity_poly.type
_entity_poly.pdbx_seq_one_letter_code
_entity_poly.pdbx_strand_id
1 'polypeptide(L)'
;MRRAEAVEAVSSVFFFQDQIFVVVRQNHLEAFPGYHAFPGGKIDSQDHASNSSSNFPELNPVHLSALHREMKEELDFDLQKGIAEGTISSIEPLAEIAAPSFAQIPFRNWFYRIDLKESPEFILDEGEFASGTWMTPQNLLQTYQEGKALMVPPLRRMIRFLQEDPQTTNLGDLSRKFDESQNIPELEMQEGVRILMIPSHTLPPAERTNAFRLGDPGSPQILVDPSPKSEEIYQVLLQQMKEENLDALFLTHHHPDHHQHAPDLARELGVPIYLSHDCYQRILGKFQQDYFHGVEIRVLFEGDSVTRWHGEEVRVFEVPGHDAGQVALAPESLSWFIVGDLIQGIGTVVISEPEGDMTTYFKTLEKVIKLQPSVIMPSHGIPMRGTFRLEATLQHRREREKQVLSLFHQGRTEQQMLQSIYQNIPPMLYPYALKNIQSHLRKLRQENRLV
;
A
#
# COMPACT_ATOMS: atom_id res chain seq x y z
N MET A 1 0.66 24.28 -9.98
CA MET A 1 1.40 23.19 -10.67
C MET A 1 0.52 22.64 -11.79
N ARG A 2 1.03 22.43 -13.02
CA ARG A 2 0.29 21.67 -14.04
C ARG A 2 0.13 20.24 -13.49
N ARG A 3 -1.11 19.72 -13.45
CA ARG A 3 -1.32 18.29 -13.20
C ARG A 3 -0.53 17.53 -14.27
N ALA A 4 0.25 16.55 -13.86
CA ALA A 4 0.88 15.62 -14.80
C ALA A 4 -0.21 15.00 -15.68
N GLU A 5 0.05 14.79 -16.97
CA GLU A 5 -0.84 14.03 -17.83
C GLU A 5 -1.04 12.62 -17.23
N ALA A 6 -2.27 12.13 -17.33
CA ALA A 6 -2.56 10.78 -16.80
C ALA A 6 -1.80 9.74 -17.61
N VAL A 7 -1.18 8.80 -16.95
CA VAL A 7 -0.60 7.62 -17.59
C VAL A 7 -1.75 6.77 -18.11
N GLU A 8 -1.77 6.55 -19.42
CA GLU A 8 -2.77 5.70 -20.07
C GLU A 8 -2.27 4.27 -20.15
N ALA A 9 -3.17 3.30 -19.96
CA ALA A 9 -2.86 1.89 -19.99
C ALA A 9 -4.01 1.06 -20.54
N VAL A 10 -3.72 -0.17 -20.93
CA VAL A 10 -4.70 -1.18 -21.36
C VAL A 10 -4.50 -2.47 -20.59
N SER A 11 -5.57 -3.21 -20.37
CA SER A 11 -5.53 -4.55 -19.78
C SER A 11 -6.47 -5.52 -20.48
N SER A 12 -6.04 -6.78 -20.58
CA SER A 12 -6.77 -7.87 -21.19
C SER A 12 -7.43 -8.76 -20.16
N VAL A 13 -8.75 -8.88 -20.21
CA VAL A 13 -9.50 -9.87 -19.42
C VAL A 13 -9.81 -11.04 -20.35
N PHE A 14 -8.98 -12.08 -20.32
CA PHE A 14 -9.20 -13.28 -21.11
C PHE A 14 -10.30 -14.13 -20.50
N PHE A 15 -11.20 -14.59 -21.35
CA PHE A 15 -12.28 -15.51 -21.01
C PHE A 15 -12.12 -16.83 -21.77
N PHE A 16 -12.25 -17.92 -21.05
CA PHE A 16 -12.39 -19.25 -21.60
C PHE A 16 -13.47 -20.00 -20.82
N GLN A 17 -14.58 -20.32 -21.46
CA GLN A 17 -15.78 -20.86 -20.81
C GLN A 17 -16.28 -19.90 -19.71
N ASP A 18 -16.34 -20.36 -18.46
CA ASP A 18 -16.75 -19.59 -17.28
C ASP A 18 -15.57 -19.03 -16.47
N GLN A 19 -14.35 -19.16 -16.99
CA GLN A 19 -13.12 -18.75 -16.31
C GLN A 19 -12.54 -17.47 -16.93
N ILE A 20 -11.86 -16.72 -16.08
CA ILE A 20 -11.02 -15.57 -16.44
C ILE A 20 -9.56 -15.87 -16.08
N PHE A 21 -8.63 -15.37 -16.89
CA PHE A 21 -7.21 -15.49 -16.57
C PHE A 21 -6.78 -14.34 -15.67
N VAL A 22 -6.26 -14.67 -14.49
CA VAL A 22 -5.85 -13.72 -13.46
C VAL A 22 -4.38 -13.91 -13.15
N VAL A 23 -3.65 -12.82 -13.02
CA VAL A 23 -2.23 -12.81 -12.64
C VAL A 23 -2.02 -12.24 -11.24
N VAL A 24 -0.95 -12.66 -10.59
CA VAL A 24 -0.46 -12.04 -9.36
C VAL A 24 0.84 -11.31 -9.68
N ARG A 25 0.88 -10.01 -9.42
CA ARG A 25 2.05 -9.17 -9.69
C ARG A 25 3.22 -9.55 -8.80
N GLN A 26 4.45 -9.37 -9.30
CA GLN A 26 5.66 -9.62 -8.50
C GLN A 26 5.75 -8.68 -7.28
N ASN A 27 6.34 -9.19 -6.19
CA ASN A 27 6.47 -8.44 -4.93
C ASN A 27 7.54 -7.35 -4.97
N HIS A 28 8.43 -7.36 -5.97
CA HIS A 28 9.48 -6.35 -6.13
C HIS A 28 9.05 -5.12 -6.94
N LEU A 29 7.87 -5.15 -7.54
CA LEU A 29 7.34 -4.04 -8.31
C LEU A 29 7.01 -2.85 -7.42
N GLU A 30 7.17 -1.63 -7.94
CA GLU A 30 6.82 -0.41 -7.22
C GLU A 30 5.30 -0.21 -7.15
N ALA A 31 4.58 -0.59 -8.22
CA ALA A 31 3.13 -0.42 -8.31
C ALA A 31 2.40 -1.72 -7.99
N PHE A 32 1.59 -1.71 -6.93
CA PHE A 32 0.72 -2.81 -6.53
C PHE A 32 1.42 -4.16 -6.40
N PRO A 33 2.51 -4.27 -5.59
CA PRO A 33 3.25 -5.53 -5.42
C PRO A 33 2.40 -6.63 -4.79
N GLY A 34 2.32 -7.78 -5.47
CA GLY A 34 1.56 -8.95 -5.04
C GLY A 34 0.04 -8.84 -5.17
N TYR A 35 -0.47 -7.84 -5.89
CA TYR A 35 -1.89 -7.71 -6.17
C TYR A 35 -2.34 -8.67 -7.28
N HIS A 36 -3.58 -9.14 -7.15
CA HIS A 36 -4.27 -9.78 -8.26
C HIS A 36 -4.64 -8.71 -9.29
N ALA A 37 -4.35 -9.02 -10.55
CA ALA A 37 -4.51 -8.09 -11.68
C ALA A 37 -4.88 -8.86 -12.94
N PHE A 38 -5.14 -8.12 -14.01
CA PHE A 38 -5.20 -8.63 -15.37
C PHE A 38 -3.94 -8.22 -16.13
N PRO A 39 -3.46 -9.03 -17.08
CA PRO A 39 -2.32 -8.69 -17.93
C PRO A 39 -2.55 -7.39 -18.69
N GLY A 40 -1.49 -6.59 -18.84
CA GLY A 40 -1.55 -5.32 -19.55
C GLY A 40 -0.62 -4.26 -18.97
N GLY A 41 -0.38 -3.21 -19.74
CA GLY A 41 0.56 -2.19 -19.38
C GLY A 41 0.27 -0.83 -19.96
N LYS A 42 1.25 0.06 -19.91
CA LYS A 42 1.14 1.45 -20.36
C LYS A 42 1.06 1.53 -21.89
N ILE A 43 0.34 2.52 -22.37
CA ILE A 43 0.37 2.88 -23.78
C ILE A 43 1.65 3.67 -24.04
N ASP A 44 2.48 3.17 -24.95
CA ASP A 44 3.74 3.76 -25.34
C ASP A 44 3.66 4.57 -26.64
N SER A 45 4.67 5.41 -26.89
CA SER A 45 4.73 6.22 -28.12
C SER A 45 4.73 5.39 -29.41
N GLN A 46 5.28 4.17 -29.37
CA GLN A 46 5.28 3.24 -30.50
C GLN A 46 3.85 2.74 -30.86
N ASP A 47 2.96 2.66 -29.86
CA ASP A 47 1.58 2.21 -30.09
C ASP A 47 0.78 3.20 -30.93
N HIS A 48 1.12 4.51 -30.85
CA HIS A 48 0.54 5.58 -31.68
C HIS A 48 1.03 5.55 -33.15
N ALA A 49 2.17 4.94 -33.44
CA ALA A 49 2.75 4.87 -34.78
C ALA A 49 2.22 3.68 -35.59
N SER A 50 1.49 2.77 -34.99
CA SER A 50 0.99 1.55 -35.60
C SER A 50 -0.25 1.83 -36.47
N ASN A 51 -0.10 1.74 -37.81
CA ASN A 51 -1.20 1.79 -38.79
C ASN A 51 -1.84 0.38 -38.98
N SER A 52 -2.22 -0.31 -37.92
CA SER A 52 -2.85 -1.62 -38.05
C SER A 52 -4.28 -1.45 -38.55
N SER A 53 -4.53 -1.91 -39.78
CA SER A 53 -5.90 -2.20 -40.25
C SER A 53 -6.45 -3.34 -39.40
N SER A 54 -7.31 -3.00 -38.42
CA SER A 54 -7.79 -3.99 -37.46
C SER A 54 -9.03 -4.72 -37.98
N ASN A 55 -9.14 -6.01 -37.66
CA ASN A 55 -10.36 -6.77 -37.84
C ASN A 55 -11.49 -6.31 -36.89
N PHE A 56 -11.21 -5.31 -36.04
CA PHE A 56 -12.11 -4.73 -35.03
C PHE A 56 -12.14 -3.21 -35.22
N PRO A 57 -12.85 -2.69 -36.23
CA PRO A 57 -12.84 -1.26 -36.58
C PRO A 57 -13.45 -0.34 -35.51
N GLU A 58 -14.22 -0.88 -34.59
CA GLU A 58 -14.82 -0.17 -33.45
C GLU A 58 -13.85 0.04 -32.29
N LEU A 59 -12.70 -0.65 -32.27
CA LEU A 59 -11.69 -0.50 -31.22
C LEU A 59 -10.73 0.64 -31.52
N ASN A 60 -10.25 1.32 -30.47
CA ASN A 60 -9.19 2.30 -30.60
C ASN A 60 -7.90 1.61 -31.11
N PRO A 61 -7.35 2.02 -32.27
CA PRO A 61 -6.17 1.37 -32.85
C PRO A 61 -4.93 1.41 -31.93
N VAL A 62 -4.77 2.50 -31.16
CA VAL A 62 -3.65 2.67 -30.21
C VAL A 62 -3.78 1.64 -29.07
N HIS A 63 -5.00 1.48 -28.53
CA HIS A 63 -5.25 0.50 -27.47
C HIS A 63 -5.02 -0.93 -27.96
N LEU A 64 -5.45 -1.23 -29.19
CA LEU A 64 -5.24 -2.58 -29.77
C LEU A 64 -3.75 -2.86 -30.02
N SER A 65 -2.98 -1.84 -30.45
CA SER A 65 -1.53 -1.95 -30.59
C SER A 65 -0.84 -2.22 -29.25
N ALA A 66 -1.22 -1.46 -28.22
CA ALA A 66 -0.69 -1.66 -26.86
C ALA A 66 -1.06 -3.05 -26.30
N LEU A 67 -2.33 -3.47 -26.45
CA LEU A 67 -2.75 -4.83 -26.04
C LEU A 67 -1.92 -5.92 -26.73
N HIS A 68 -1.70 -5.80 -28.05
CA HIS A 68 -0.90 -6.78 -28.80
C HIS A 68 0.54 -6.85 -28.27
N ARG A 69 1.17 -5.69 -28.06
CA ARG A 69 2.54 -5.61 -27.54
C ARG A 69 2.63 -6.20 -26.13
N GLU A 70 1.78 -5.75 -25.21
CA GLU A 70 1.78 -6.20 -23.81
C GLU A 70 1.50 -7.69 -23.68
N MET A 71 0.53 -8.24 -24.44
CA MET A 71 0.26 -9.68 -24.40
C MET A 71 1.41 -10.52 -24.95
N LYS A 72 2.16 -9.98 -25.92
CA LYS A 72 3.36 -10.64 -26.43
C LYS A 72 4.51 -10.58 -25.43
N GLU A 73 4.72 -9.44 -24.76
CA GLU A 73 5.79 -9.23 -23.78
C GLU A 73 5.50 -10.00 -22.48
N GLU A 74 4.30 -9.90 -21.94
CA GLU A 74 3.94 -10.43 -20.63
C GLU A 74 3.55 -11.91 -20.60
N LEU A 75 2.96 -12.43 -21.72
CA LEU A 75 2.38 -13.78 -21.80
C LEU A 75 2.93 -14.65 -22.94
N ASP A 76 3.86 -14.12 -23.75
CA ASP A 76 4.27 -14.70 -25.06
C ASP A 76 3.09 -15.05 -25.96
N PHE A 77 1.98 -14.31 -25.86
CA PHE A 77 0.76 -14.56 -26.59
C PHE A 77 0.55 -13.54 -27.71
N ASP A 78 0.52 -14.03 -28.96
CA ASP A 78 0.33 -13.22 -30.16
C ASP A 78 -1.16 -13.07 -30.50
N LEU A 79 -1.74 -11.89 -30.14
CA LEU A 79 -3.15 -11.59 -30.42
C LEU A 79 -3.47 -11.62 -31.92
N GLN A 80 -2.56 -11.14 -32.81
CA GLN A 80 -2.81 -11.11 -34.25
C GLN A 80 -2.88 -12.52 -34.80
N LYS A 81 -1.98 -13.39 -34.36
CA LYS A 81 -1.99 -14.81 -34.72
C LYS A 81 -3.27 -15.48 -34.21
N GLY A 82 -3.65 -15.25 -32.96
CA GLY A 82 -4.87 -15.78 -32.36
C GLY A 82 -6.14 -15.37 -33.14
N ILE A 83 -6.20 -14.13 -33.61
CA ILE A 83 -7.29 -13.64 -34.47
C ILE A 83 -7.27 -14.36 -35.83
N ALA A 84 -6.09 -14.45 -36.48
CA ALA A 84 -5.96 -15.08 -37.82
C ALA A 84 -6.26 -16.56 -37.78
N GLU A 85 -5.89 -17.29 -36.77
CA GLU A 85 -6.13 -18.71 -36.56
C GLU A 85 -7.54 -19.00 -35.99
N GLY A 86 -8.27 -17.94 -35.58
CA GLY A 86 -9.62 -18.05 -35.06
C GLY A 86 -9.71 -18.62 -33.63
N THR A 87 -8.61 -18.61 -32.87
CA THR A 87 -8.59 -18.98 -31.44
C THR A 87 -9.21 -17.91 -30.59
N ILE A 88 -9.13 -16.64 -31.01
CA ILE A 88 -9.86 -15.50 -30.42
C ILE A 88 -11.20 -15.36 -31.16
N SER A 89 -12.30 -15.37 -30.42
CA SER A 89 -13.65 -15.19 -30.96
C SER A 89 -14.12 -13.75 -31.00
N SER A 90 -13.73 -12.95 -29.98
CA SER A 90 -14.07 -11.53 -29.90
C SER A 90 -13.06 -10.76 -29.06
N ILE A 91 -12.94 -9.45 -29.33
CA ILE A 91 -12.29 -8.46 -28.47
C ILE A 91 -13.23 -7.29 -28.35
N GLU A 92 -13.64 -6.97 -27.11
CA GLU A 92 -14.63 -5.93 -26.85
C GLU A 92 -14.21 -5.04 -25.67
N PRO A 93 -14.53 -3.72 -25.69
CA PRO A 93 -14.32 -2.86 -24.52
C PRO A 93 -15.15 -3.39 -23.35
N LEU A 94 -14.52 -3.56 -22.18
CA LEU A 94 -15.18 -4.07 -20.97
C LEU A 94 -15.44 -2.98 -19.94
N ALA A 95 -14.41 -2.21 -19.57
CA ALA A 95 -14.51 -1.19 -18.54
C ALA A 95 -13.42 -0.13 -18.68
N GLU A 96 -13.64 1.01 -18.04
CA GLU A 96 -12.63 2.03 -17.80
C GLU A 96 -12.45 2.22 -16.29
N ILE A 97 -11.20 2.37 -15.83
CA ILE A 97 -10.86 2.67 -14.44
C ILE A 97 -9.82 3.77 -14.42
N ALA A 98 -10.14 4.92 -13.81
CA ALA A 98 -9.19 5.97 -13.52
C ALA A 98 -8.80 5.96 -12.03
N ALA A 99 -7.55 6.32 -11.77
CA ALA A 99 -7.07 6.54 -10.41
C ALA A 99 -7.84 7.68 -9.74
N PRO A 100 -8.08 7.61 -8.43
CA PRO A 100 -8.74 8.69 -7.70
C PRO A 100 -7.88 9.98 -7.70
N SER A 101 -8.53 11.12 -7.42
CA SER A 101 -7.90 12.45 -7.45
C SER A 101 -6.69 12.62 -6.52
N PHE A 102 -6.63 11.84 -5.47
CA PHE A 102 -5.54 11.84 -4.47
C PHE A 102 -4.40 10.86 -4.81
N ALA A 103 -4.52 10.08 -5.89
CA ALA A 103 -3.41 9.23 -6.33
C ALA A 103 -2.24 10.09 -6.80
N GLN A 104 -1.03 9.71 -6.40
CA GLN A 104 0.19 10.47 -6.74
C GLN A 104 0.46 10.51 -8.23
N ILE A 105 0.14 9.42 -8.94
CA ILE A 105 0.27 9.32 -10.38
C ILE A 105 -1.16 9.24 -10.94
N PRO A 106 -1.61 10.25 -11.70
CA PRO A 106 -2.84 10.15 -12.44
C PRO A 106 -2.73 8.98 -13.43
N PHE A 107 -3.71 8.09 -13.41
CA PHE A 107 -3.66 6.85 -14.19
C PHE A 107 -5.05 6.54 -14.72
N ARG A 108 -5.13 6.07 -15.97
CA ARG A 108 -6.36 5.64 -16.62
C ARG A 108 -6.11 4.33 -17.35
N ASN A 109 -6.91 3.31 -17.08
CA ASN A 109 -6.79 1.98 -17.68
C ASN A 109 -8.07 1.56 -18.36
N TRP A 110 -7.97 1.13 -19.62
CA TRP A 110 -9.06 0.53 -20.38
C TRP A 110 -8.93 -0.99 -20.36
N PHE A 111 -9.98 -1.66 -19.94
CA PHE A 111 -10.05 -3.12 -19.88
C PHE A 111 -10.79 -3.63 -21.10
N TYR A 112 -10.23 -4.66 -21.72
CA TYR A 112 -10.78 -5.31 -22.88
C TYR A 112 -11.09 -6.77 -22.56
N ARG A 113 -12.32 -7.21 -22.83
CA ARG A 113 -12.72 -8.61 -22.84
C ARG A 113 -12.17 -9.29 -24.08
N ILE A 114 -11.51 -10.43 -23.92
CA ILE A 114 -10.98 -11.25 -24.99
C ILE A 114 -11.51 -12.67 -24.81
N ASP A 115 -12.46 -13.07 -25.66
CA ASP A 115 -13.05 -14.39 -25.59
C ASP A 115 -12.26 -15.40 -26.42
N LEU A 116 -11.88 -16.51 -25.82
CA LEU A 116 -11.07 -17.58 -26.41
C LEU A 116 -11.92 -18.81 -26.66
N LYS A 117 -11.62 -19.52 -27.76
CA LYS A 117 -12.25 -20.83 -28.08
C LYS A 117 -11.54 -22.00 -27.42
N GLU A 118 -10.28 -21.82 -27.05
CA GLU A 118 -9.45 -22.78 -26.34
C GLU A 118 -8.61 -22.08 -25.29
N SER A 119 -8.22 -22.80 -24.23
CA SER A 119 -7.35 -22.26 -23.18
C SER A 119 -5.89 -22.35 -23.64
N PRO A 120 -5.22 -21.22 -23.91
CA PRO A 120 -3.81 -21.23 -24.22
C PRO A 120 -2.99 -21.51 -22.97
N GLU A 121 -1.81 -22.06 -23.15
CA GLU A 121 -0.76 -22.07 -22.12
C GLU A 121 0.03 -20.77 -22.27
N PHE A 122 -0.17 -19.84 -21.34
CA PHE A 122 0.57 -18.59 -21.29
C PHE A 122 1.95 -18.78 -20.68
N ILE A 123 2.97 -18.17 -21.27
CA ILE A 123 4.33 -18.10 -20.72
C ILE A 123 4.47 -16.73 -20.05
N LEU A 124 4.48 -16.74 -18.73
CA LEU A 124 4.52 -15.50 -17.95
C LEU A 124 5.90 -14.86 -17.97
N ASP A 125 5.94 -13.53 -18.09
CA ASP A 125 7.15 -12.78 -17.74
C ASP A 125 7.36 -12.82 -16.23
N GLU A 126 8.40 -13.52 -15.77
CA GLU A 126 8.78 -13.64 -14.36
C GLU A 126 9.22 -12.31 -13.73
N GLY A 127 9.53 -11.29 -14.54
CA GLY A 127 9.79 -9.93 -14.07
C GLY A 127 8.53 -9.20 -13.61
N GLU A 128 7.38 -9.50 -14.22
CA GLU A 128 6.09 -8.84 -13.93
C GLU A 128 5.17 -9.68 -13.06
N PHE A 129 5.12 -11.01 -13.28
CA PHE A 129 4.14 -11.87 -12.62
C PHE A 129 4.77 -12.99 -11.80
N ALA A 130 4.29 -13.14 -10.57
CA ALA A 130 4.64 -14.25 -9.69
C ALA A 130 3.86 -15.53 -10.04
N SER A 131 2.65 -15.39 -10.57
CA SER A 131 1.81 -16.50 -11.02
C SER A 131 0.69 -16.02 -11.93
N GLY A 132 0.11 -16.94 -12.68
CA GLY A 132 -1.11 -16.73 -13.47
C GLY A 132 -1.97 -17.99 -13.41
N THR A 133 -3.28 -17.82 -13.38
CA THR A 133 -4.21 -18.96 -13.29
C THR A 133 -5.57 -18.64 -13.87
N TRP A 134 -6.20 -19.67 -14.45
CA TRP A 134 -7.59 -19.64 -14.84
C TRP A 134 -8.48 -19.93 -13.63
N MET A 135 -9.45 -19.06 -13.37
CA MET A 135 -10.42 -19.24 -12.29
C MET A 135 -11.74 -18.55 -12.63
N THR A 136 -12.83 -19.01 -12.02
CA THR A 136 -14.10 -18.31 -12.16
C THR A 136 -14.09 -16.99 -11.39
N PRO A 137 -14.86 -15.96 -11.78
CA PRO A 137 -15.05 -14.74 -11.01
C PRO A 137 -15.47 -15.02 -9.55
N GLN A 138 -16.30 -16.04 -9.35
CA GLN A 138 -16.73 -16.48 -8.01
C GLN A 138 -15.55 -16.96 -7.16
N ASN A 139 -14.65 -17.78 -7.71
CA ASN A 139 -13.49 -18.30 -6.99
C ASN A 139 -12.51 -17.17 -6.62
N LEU A 140 -12.33 -16.20 -7.52
CA LEU A 140 -11.49 -15.03 -7.23
C LEU A 140 -12.07 -14.17 -6.09
N LEU A 141 -13.38 -13.93 -6.09
CA LEU A 141 -14.05 -13.23 -5.00
C LEU A 141 -13.98 -14.02 -3.69
N GLN A 142 -14.11 -15.34 -3.73
CA GLN A 142 -13.94 -16.19 -2.56
C GLN A 142 -12.52 -16.10 -2.02
N THR A 143 -11.49 -16.16 -2.88
CA THR A 143 -10.08 -15.98 -2.49
C THR A 143 -9.86 -14.64 -1.79
N TYR A 144 -10.52 -13.56 -2.29
CA TYR A 144 -10.49 -12.26 -1.63
C TYR A 144 -11.21 -12.29 -0.28
N GLN A 145 -12.41 -12.86 -0.21
CA GLN A 145 -13.21 -12.97 1.04
C GLN A 145 -12.50 -13.81 2.13
N GLU A 146 -11.67 -14.76 1.73
CA GLU A 146 -10.81 -15.54 2.63
C GLU A 146 -9.55 -14.78 3.07
N GLY A 147 -9.39 -13.51 2.68
CA GLY A 147 -8.22 -12.69 3.02
C GLY A 147 -6.92 -13.09 2.29
N LYS A 148 -7.01 -13.90 1.24
CA LYS A 148 -5.85 -14.46 0.51
C LYS A 148 -5.46 -13.67 -0.73
N ALA A 149 -6.24 -12.66 -1.13
CA ALA A 149 -6.00 -11.84 -2.30
C ALA A 149 -5.99 -10.35 -1.97
N LEU A 150 -4.98 -9.63 -2.45
CA LEU A 150 -5.01 -8.17 -2.53
C LEU A 150 -5.64 -7.74 -3.85
N MET A 151 -6.63 -6.86 -3.80
CA MET A 151 -7.29 -6.30 -4.98
C MET A 151 -7.64 -4.82 -4.78
N VAL A 152 -7.47 -4.02 -5.83
CA VAL A 152 -8.00 -2.65 -5.81
C VAL A 152 -9.53 -2.67 -5.91
N PRO A 153 -10.25 -1.78 -5.20
CA PRO A 153 -11.72 -1.82 -5.14
C PRO A 153 -12.45 -1.77 -6.50
N PRO A 154 -11.99 -1.00 -7.52
CA PRO A 154 -12.64 -1.03 -8.82
C PRO A 154 -12.53 -2.38 -9.54
N LEU A 155 -11.38 -3.07 -9.41
CA LEU A 155 -11.20 -4.41 -9.97
C LEU A 155 -12.17 -5.41 -9.33
N ARG A 156 -12.25 -5.39 -7.99
CA ARG A 156 -13.21 -6.23 -7.25
C ARG A 156 -14.66 -5.98 -7.69
N ARG A 157 -15.03 -4.71 -7.94
CA ARG A 157 -16.35 -4.35 -8.47
C ARG A 157 -16.58 -4.94 -9.87
N MET A 158 -15.59 -4.86 -10.75
CA MET A 158 -15.64 -5.50 -12.07
C MET A 158 -15.90 -7.00 -11.96
N ILE A 159 -15.14 -7.69 -11.09
CA ILE A 159 -15.28 -9.14 -10.91
C ILE A 159 -16.66 -9.54 -10.36
N ARG A 160 -17.28 -8.70 -9.49
CA ARG A 160 -18.65 -8.92 -9.04
C ARG A 160 -19.67 -8.84 -10.19
N PHE A 161 -19.54 -7.86 -11.07
CA PHE A 161 -20.40 -7.78 -12.26
C PHE A 161 -20.21 -9.01 -13.19
N LEU A 162 -18.96 -9.45 -13.39
CA LEU A 162 -18.66 -10.65 -14.17
C LEU A 162 -19.18 -11.95 -13.51
N GLN A 163 -19.28 -11.98 -12.19
CA GLN A 163 -19.92 -13.10 -11.48
C GLN A 163 -21.43 -13.11 -11.68
N GLU A 164 -22.08 -11.92 -11.64
CA GLU A 164 -23.53 -11.77 -11.82
C GLU A 164 -23.95 -12.06 -13.26
N ASP A 165 -23.19 -11.57 -14.24
CA ASP A 165 -23.40 -11.80 -15.67
C ASP A 165 -22.07 -12.02 -16.40
N PRO A 166 -21.65 -13.28 -16.58
CA PRO A 166 -20.41 -13.62 -17.29
C PRO A 166 -20.38 -13.21 -18.77
N GLN A 167 -21.55 -12.86 -19.36
CA GLN A 167 -21.64 -12.42 -20.76
C GLN A 167 -21.53 -10.91 -20.93
N THR A 168 -21.44 -10.17 -19.84
CA THR A 168 -21.32 -8.70 -19.88
C THR A 168 -20.12 -8.25 -20.70
N THR A 169 -20.34 -7.33 -21.63
CA THR A 169 -19.33 -6.79 -22.55
C THR A 169 -19.00 -5.32 -22.30
N ASN A 170 -19.83 -4.58 -21.56
CA ASN A 170 -19.58 -3.16 -21.29
C ASN A 170 -20.09 -2.76 -19.91
N LEU A 171 -19.16 -2.53 -18.99
CA LEU A 171 -19.44 -2.07 -17.63
C LEU A 171 -19.27 -0.55 -17.48
N GLY A 172 -18.81 0.15 -18.52
CA GLY A 172 -18.57 1.58 -18.49
C GLY A 172 -17.44 2.00 -17.55
N ASP A 173 -17.56 3.22 -17.00
CA ASP A 173 -16.57 3.79 -16.07
C ASP A 173 -16.80 3.25 -14.64
N LEU A 174 -15.87 2.44 -14.16
CA LEU A 174 -15.87 1.88 -12.80
C LEU A 174 -15.02 2.69 -11.81
N SER A 175 -14.52 3.84 -12.21
CA SER A 175 -13.71 4.71 -11.35
C SER A 175 -14.48 5.13 -10.10
N ARG A 176 -13.81 5.15 -8.95
CA ARG A 176 -14.37 5.73 -7.74
C ARG A 176 -14.07 7.22 -7.70
N LYS A 177 -15.12 8.03 -7.62
CA LYS A 177 -15.02 9.46 -7.38
C LYS A 177 -15.16 9.72 -5.89
N PHE A 178 -14.26 10.52 -5.33
CA PHE A 178 -14.26 10.90 -3.93
C PHE A 178 -14.44 12.42 -3.83
N ASP A 179 -15.40 12.84 -3.02
CA ASP A 179 -15.53 14.24 -2.60
C ASP A 179 -14.91 14.39 -1.21
N GLU A 180 -13.65 14.81 -1.19
CA GLU A 180 -12.86 14.92 0.05
C GLU A 180 -13.36 16.05 0.97
N SER A 181 -14.27 16.91 0.49
CA SER A 181 -14.95 17.90 1.33
C SER A 181 -16.09 17.29 2.15
N GLN A 182 -16.54 16.09 1.79
CA GLN A 182 -17.64 15.39 2.44
C GLN A 182 -17.17 14.13 3.18
N ASN A 183 -16.17 13.41 2.65
CA ASN A 183 -15.73 12.13 3.21
C ASN A 183 -14.23 11.95 3.02
N ILE A 184 -13.56 11.41 4.04
CA ILE A 184 -12.21 10.85 3.91
C ILE A 184 -12.28 9.64 2.97
N PRO A 185 -11.43 9.56 1.94
CA PRO A 185 -11.38 8.40 1.05
C PRO A 185 -11.12 7.11 1.83
N GLU A 186 -12.02 6.14 1.68
CA GLU A 186 -11.91 4.82 2.30
C GLU A 186 -11.75 3.75 1.22
N LEU A 187 -10.70 2.93 1.34
CA LEU A 187 -10.36 1.85 0.44
C LEU A 187 -10.23 0.55 1.22
N GLU A 188 -10.59 -0.56 0.60
CA GLU A 188 -10.45 -1.89 1.17
C GLU A 188 -9.76 -2.77 0.14
N MET A 189 -8.44 -2.93 0.29
CA MET A 189 -7.60 -3.73 -0.62
C MET A 189 -7.39 -5.15 -0.10
N GLN A 190 -7.48 -5.31 1.21
CA GLN A 190 -7.50 -6.57 1.96
C GLN A 190 -8.87 -6.69 2.64
N GLU A 191 -9.51 -7.87 2.53
CA GLU A 191 -10.80 -8.12 3.16
C GLU A 191 -10.78 -7.78 4.65
N GLY A 192 -11.82 -7.07 5.09
CA GLY A 192 -12.02 -6.71 6.50
C GLY A 192 -11.05 -5.67 7.07
N VAL A 193 -10.13 -5.13 6.25
CA VAL A 193 -9.23 -4.03 6.64
C VAL A 193 -9.48 -2.82 5.77
N ARG A 194 -10.14 -1.81 6.31
CA ARG A 194 -10.48 -0.57 5.60
C ARG A 194 -9.44 0.50 5.88
N ILE A 195 -8.98 1.17 4.85
CA ILE A 195 -7.93 2.18 4.90
C ILE A 195 -8.55 3.54 4.62
N LEU A 196 -8.57 4.41 5.63
CA LEU A 196 -8.94 5.82 5.49
C LEU A 196 -7.67 6.61 5.17
N MET A 197 -7.61 7.22 4.01
CA MET A 197 -6.42 7.96 3.53
C MET A 197 -6.48 9.41 4.02
N ILE A 198 -6.12 9.65 5.26
CA ILE A 198 -6.26 10.93 5.94
C ILE A 198 -5.11 11.87 5.56
N PRO A 199 -5.39 13.09 5.01
CA PRO A 199 -4.37 14.13 4.86
C PRO A 199 -3.76 14.49 6.21
N SER A 200 -2.43 14.30 6.37
CA SER A 200 -1.69 14.47 7.64
C SER A 200 -0.45 15.33 7.48
N HIS A 201 0.21 15.68 8.58
CA HIS A 201 1.47 16.41 8.59
C HIS A 201 2.69 15.50 8.44
N THR A 202 2.57 14.45 7.63
CA THR A 202 3.68 13.55 7.32
C THR A 202 4.73 14.19 6.41
N LEU A 203 5.92 13.57 6.33
CA LEU A 203 7.01 14.05 5.49
C LEU A 203 6.84 13.69 4.01
N PRO A 204 7.14 14.61 3.08
CA PRO A 204 7.17 14.29 1.65
C PRO A 204 8.11 13.11 1.33
N PRO A 205 7.77 12.28 0.34
CA PRO A 205 6.69 12.44 -0.64
C PRO A 205 5.30 11.97 -0.19
N ALA A 206 5.14 11.45 1.03
CA ALA A 206 3.83 11.15 1.59
C ALA A 206 3.08 12.46 1.92
N GLU A 207 1.76 12.43 1.75
CA GLU A 207 0.87 13.56 2.05
C GLU A 207 -0.28 13.13 2.98
N ARG A 208 -0.36 11.82 3.26
CA ARG A 208 -1.46 11.18 4.00
C ARG A 208 -0.94 10.09 4.91
N THR A 209 -1.64 9.89 6.01
CA THR A 209 -1.51 8.70 6.86
C THR A 209 -2.68 7.76 6.57
N ASN A 210 -2.40 6.49 6.44
CA ASN A 210 -3.38 5.44 6.40
C ASN A 210 -3.90 5.19 7.83
N ALA A 211 -5.12 5.61 8.11
CA ALA A 211 -5.81 5.12 9.30
C ALA A 211 -6.53 3.82 8.95
N PHE A 212 -6.37 2.79 9.80
CA PHE A 212 -6.96 1.49 9.53
C PHE A 212 -8.17 1.26 10.41
N ARG A 213 -9.32 0.93 9.78
CA ARG A 213 -10.50 0.49 10.49
C ARG A 213 -10.69 -1.02 10.33
N LEU A 214 -10.81 -1.71 11.45
CA LEU A 214 -10.87 -3.18 11.50
C LEU A 214 -11.70 -3.67 12.69
N GLY A 215 -12.15 -4.90 12.60
CA GLY A 215 -12.98 -5.62 13.58
C GLY A 215 -14.07 -6.42 12.89
N ASP A 216 -14.19 -7.69 13.27
CA ASP A 216 -15.30 -8.53 12.80
C ASP A 216 -16.65 -8.04 13.34
N PRO A 217 -17.77 -8.33 12.68
CA PRO A 217 -19.10 -8.08 13.25
C PRO A 217 -19.26 -8.73 14.63
N GLY A 218 -19.60 -7.89 15.63
CA GLY A 218 -19.74 -8.33 17.04
C GLY A 218 -18.43 -8.38 17.83
N SER A 219 -17.31 -8.00 17.23
CA SER A 219 -16.04 -7.73 17.90
C SER A 219 -15.78 -6.23 18.01
N PRO A 220 -14.88 -5.76 18.90
CA PRO A 220 -14.53 -4.37 19.00
C PRO A 220 -14.11 -3.76 17.66
N GLN A 221 -14.68 -2.61 17.30
CA GLN A 221 -14.33 -1.86 16.09
C GLN A 221 -13.26 -0.85 16.43
N ILE A 222 -12.09 -0.99 15.81
CA ILE A 222 -10.89 -0.21 16.14
C ILE A 222 -10.52 0.69 14.96
N LEU A 223 -10.17 1.96 15.24
CA LEU A 223 -9.58 2.88 14.27
C LEU A 223 -8.13 3.18 14.68
N VAL A 224 -7.19 2.82 13.82
CA VAL A 224 -5.75 2.97 14.02
C VAL A 224 -5.27 4.29 13.41
N ASP A 225 -4.46 5.07 14.14
CA ASP A 225 -3.78 6.29 13.70
C ASP A 225 -4.68 7.33 12.98
N PRO A 226 -5.81 7.77 13.57
CA PRO A 226 -6.65 8.81 12.99
C PRO A 226 -6.04 10.20 13.19
N SER A 227 -5.35 10.73 12.19
CA SER A 227 -4.50 11.92 12.32
C SER A 227 -4.75 12.98 11.24
N PRO A 228 -5.89 13.69 11.27
CA PRO A 228 -6.19 14.77 10.33
C PRO A 228 -5.30 15.99 10.58
N LYS A 229 -4.75 16.60 9.50
CA LYS A 229 -3.84 17.75 9.63
C LYS A 229 -4.49 19.10 9.92
N SER A 230 -5.80 19.22 9.80
CA SER A 230 -6.51 20.48 10.04
C SER A 230 -7.88 20.23 10.65
N GLU A 231 -8.46 21.30 11.22
CA GLU A 231 -9.81 21.26 11.80
C GLU A 231 -10.88 20.87 10.76
N GLU A 232 -10.77 21.35 9.53
CA GLU A 232 -11.73 21.04 8.48
C GLU A 232 -11.72 19.53 8.17
N ILE A 233 -10.52 18.92 8.07
CA ILE A 233 -10.38 17.48 7.82
C ILE A 233 -10.83 16.68 9.05
N TYR A 234 -10.56 17.19 10.25
CA TYR A 234 -11.04 16.59 11.49
C TYR A 234 -12.58 16.54 11.53
N GLN A 235 -13.26 17.61 11.18
CA GLN A 235 -14.74 17.64 11.17
C GLN A 235 -15.32 16.65 10.15
N VAL A 236 -14.70 16.50 8.98
CA VAL A 236 -15.09 15.49 7.98
C VAL A 236 -14.92 14.07 8.55
N LEU A 237 -13.75 13.79 9.16
CA LEU A 237 -13.47 12.50 9.80
C LEU A 237 -14.44 12.20 10.93
N LEU A 238 -14.68 13.18 11.83
CA LEU A 238 -15.60 13.04 12.96
C LEU A 238 -17.02 12.70 12.48
N GLN A 239 -17.52 13.43 11.48
CA GLN A 239 -18.86 13.17 10.95
C GLN A 239 -18.95 11.77 10.34
N GLN A 240 -17.93 11.33 9.60
CA GLN A 240 -17.87 9.98 9.02
C GLN A 240 -17.81 8.90 10.11
N MET A 241 -17.03 9.11 11.19
CA MET A 241 -16.88 8.13 12.27
C MET A 241 -18.07 8.09 13.23
N LYS A 242 -18.91 9.12 13.31
CA LYS A 242 -20.16 9.08 14.07
C LYS A 242 -21.18 8.07 13.53
N GLU A 243 -21.09 7.73 12.25
CA GLU A 243 -21.93 6.71 11.61
C GLU A 243 -21.39 5.29 11.84
N GLU A 244 -20.14 5.17 12.31
CA GLU A 244 -19.47 3.91 12.58
C GLU A 244 -19.45 3.67 14.11
N ASN A 245 -19.81 2.48 14.54
CA ASN A 245 -19.81 2.14 15.96
C ASN A 245 -18.40 1.74 16.41
N LEU A 246 -17.51 2.73 16.58
CA LEU A 246 -16.17 2.49 17.06
C LEU A 246 -16.15 2.20 18.57
N ASP A 247 -15.31 1.26 18.99
CA ASP A 247 -15.10 0.88 20.39
C ASP A 247 -13.79 1.43 20.95
N ALA A 248 -12.80 1.71 20.11
CA ALA A 248 -11.54 2.34 20.53
C ALA A 248 -10.79 2.98 19.36
N LEU A 249 -9.91 3.93 19.68
CA LEU A 249 -8.81 4.36 18.82
C LEU A 249 -7.54 3.62 19.24
N PHE A 250 -6.66 3.34 18.29
CA PHE A 250 -5.36 2.74 18.54
C PHE A 250 -4.26 3.62 17.96
N LEU A 251 -3.20 3.90 18.71
CA LEU A 251 -2.05 4.68 18.25
C LEU A 251 -0.82 3.79 18.17
N THR A 252 -0.20 3.73 16.97
CA THR A 252 0.99 2.92 16.74
C THR A 252 2.21 3.52 17.43
N HIS A 253 2.39 4.84 17.39
CA HIS A 253 3.50 5.56 18.01
C HIS A 253 3.21 7.05 18.18
N HIS A 254 4.16 7.80 18.76
CA HIS A 254 3.95 9.18 19.25
C HIS A 254 4.17 10.30 18.22
N HIS A 255 4.40 10.01 16.93
CA HIS A 255 4.58 11.08 15.94
C HIS A 255 3.25 11.77 15.62
N PRO A 256 3.24 13.11 15.45
CA PRO A 256 2.00 13.88 15.33
C PRO A 256 1.10 13.45 14.18
N ASP A 257 1.69 12.98 13.08
CA ASP A 257 0.95 12.47 11.92
C ASP A 257 0.28 11.10 12.14
N HIS A 258 0.29 10.57 13.37
CA HIS A 258 -0.44 9.36 13.79
C HIS A 258 -1.48 9.64 14.88
N HIS A 259 -1.38 10.77 15.62
CA HIS A 259 -2.29 11.03 16.73
C HIS A 259 -2.88 12.43 16.81
N GLN A 260 -2.54 13.33 15.85
CA GLN A 260 -3.11 14.69 15.83
C GLN A 260 -4.64 14.61 15.79
N HIS A 261 -5.34 15.34 16.69
CA HIS A 261 -6.79 15.29 16.93
C HIS A 261 -7.35 13.92 17.39
N ALA A 262 -6.53 12.90 17.63
CA ALA A 262 -7.03 11.62 18.14
C ALA A 262 -7.72 11.77 19.53
N PRO A 263 -7.20 12.56 20.51
CA PRO A 263 -7.92 12.77 21.76
C PRO A 263 -9.25 13.53 21.60
N ASP A 264 -9.33 14.45 20.64
CA ASP A 264 -10.58 15.18 20.36
C ASP A 264 -11.62 14.20 19.77
N LEU A 265 -11.20 13.36 18.84
CA LEU A 265 -12.03 12.32 18.24
C LEU A 265 -12.52 11.33 19.31
N ALA A 266 -11.63 10.87 20.19
CA ALA A 266 -11.97 9.93 21.27
C ALA A 266 -13.00 10.51 22.22
N ARG A 267 -12.87 11.79 22.59
CA ARG A 267 -13.86 12.49 23.46
C ARG A 267 -15.22 12.63 22.81
N GLU A 268 -15.26 13.03 21.54
CA GLU A 268 -16.52 13.21 20.80
C GLU A 268 -17.24 11.89 20.56
N LEU A 269 -16.49 10.79 20.36
CA LEU A 269 -17.05 9.46 20.16
C LEU A 269 -17.29 8.70 21.48
N GLY A 270 -16.73 9.17 22.60
CA GLY A 270 -16.86 8.53 23.91
C GLY A 270 -16.08 7.20 24.00
N VAL A 271 -14.97 7.05 23.29
CA VAL A 271 -14.18 5.81 23.21
C VAL A 271 -12.78 5.97 23.82
N PRO A 272 -12.16 4.90 24.35
CA PRO A 272 -10.79 4.93 24.84
C PRO A 272 -9.76 5.02 23.72
N ILE A 273 -8.53 5.43 24.09
CA ILE A 273 -7.34 5.32 23.24
C ILE A 273 -6.45 4.21 23.76
N TYR A 274 -6.06 3.30 22.87
CA TYR A 274 -5.12 2.21 23.08
C TYR A 274 -3.74 2.59 22.53
N LEU A 275 -2.69 2.42 23.30
CA LEU A 275 -1.32 2.74 22.89
C LEU A 275 -0.30 2.05 23.80
N SER A 276 0.99 2.05 23.41
CA SER A 276 2.05 1.56 24.30
C SER A 276 2.35 2.55 25.44
N HIS A 277 2.94 2.06 26.51
CA HIS A 277 3.34 2.93 27.64
C HIS A 277 4.34 4.02 27.21
N ASP A 278 5.32 3.68 26.40
CA ASP A 278 6.33 4.63 25.91
C ASP A 278 5.72 5.70 25.01
N CYS A 279 4.82 5.30 24.08
CA CYS A 279 4.05 6.23 23.26
C CYS A 279 3.28 7.25 24.12
N TYR A 280 2.56 6.78 25.15
CA TYR A 280 1.83 7.62 26.09
C TYR A 280 2.74 8.64 26.78
N GLN A 281 3.87 8.19 27.34
CA GLN A 281 4.82 9.07 28.05
C GLN A 281 5.44 10.11 27.12
N ARG A 282 5.78 9.75 25.88
CA ARG A 282 6.37 10.68 24.90
C ARG A 282 5.37 11.74 24.43
N ILE A 283 4.10 11.37 24.22
CA ILE A 283 3.06 12.34 23.90
C ILE A 283 2.88 13.33 25.03
N LEU A 284 2.76 12.86 26.28
CA LEU A 284 2.66 13.74 27.46
C LEU A 284 3.87 14.67 27.62
N GLY A 285 5.08 14.15 27.39
CA GLY A 285 6.31 14.94 27.46
C GLY A 285 6.38 16.06 26.42
N LYS A 286 5.74 15.87 25.26
CA LYS A 286 5.78 16.81 24.14
C LYS A 286 4.60 17.79 24.12
N PHE A 287 3.39 17.33 24.49
CA PHE A 287 2.13 18.08 24.32
C PHE A 287 1.47 18.49 25.64
N GLN A 288 2.13 18.33 26.80
CA GLN A 288 1.63 18.61 28.15
C GLN A 288 0.65 17.54 28.70
N GLN A 289 0.43 17.59 30.01
CA GLN A 289 -0.34 16.57 30.74
C GLN A 289 -1.84 16.59 30.43
N ASP A 290 -2.37 17.67 29.91
CA ASP A 290 -3.79 17.83 29.56
C ASP A 290 -4.16 17.34 28.16
N TYR A 291 -3.18 16.91 27.36
CA TYR A 291 -3.43 16.42 25.99
C TYR A 291 -4.53 15.35 25.91
N PHE A 292 -4.51 14.41 26.85
CA PHE A 292 -5.51 13.34 26.95
C PHE A 292 -6.62 13.64 27.98
N HIS A 293 -6.78 14.88 28.43
CA HIS A 293 -7.80 15.21 29.43
C HIS A 293 -9.21 14.76 28.95
N GLY A 294 -9.92 14.02 29.80
CA GLY A 294 -11.25 13.50 29.52
C GLY A 294 -11.30 12.27 28.59
N VAL A 295 -10.15 11.67 28.29
CA VAL A 295 -10.05 10.44 27.49
C VAL A 295 -9.58 9.28 28.36
N GLU A 296 -10.26 8.14 28.30
CA GLU A 296 -9.77 6.90 28.91
C GLU A 296 -8.57 6.37 28.12
N ILE A 297 -7.44 6.12 28.81
CA ILE A 297 -6.23 5.57 28.19
C ILE A 297 -6.05 4.13 28.64
N ARG A 298 -5.85 3.23 27.68
CA ARG A 298 -5.50 1.83 27.94
C ARG A 298 -4.12 1.51 27.38
N VAL A 299 -3.18 1.28 28.28
CA VAL A 299 -1.82 0.88 27.92
C VAL A 299 -1.85 -0.60 27.55
N LEU A 300 -1.32 -0.91 26.36
CA LEU A 300 -1.23 -2.27 25.82
C LEU A 300 0.23 -2.74 25.74
N PHE A 301 0.40 -4.06 25.79
CA PHE A 301 1.67 -4.76 25.75
C PHE A 301 1.72 -5.79 24.61
N GLU A 302 2.92 -6.28 24.27
CA GLU A 302 3.11 -7.38 23.33
C GLU A 302 2.18 -8.56 23.65
N GLY A 303 1.38 -8.99 22.68
CA GLY A 303 0.46 -10.11 22.79
C GLY A 303 -0.96 -9.76 23.22
N ASP A 304 -1.24 -8.54 23.70
CA ASP A 304 -2.61 -8.13 24.03
C ASP A 304 -3.50 -8.18 22.78
N SER A 305 -4.73 -8.64 22.95
CA SER A 305 -5.74 -8.69 21.89
C SER A 305 -6.57 -7.41 21.87
N VAL A 306 -6.80 -6.83 20.70
CA VAL A 306 -7.55 -5.58 20.54
C VAL A 306 -8.90 -5.77 19.84
N THR A 307 -9.00 -6.75 18.93
CA THR A 307 -10.21 -7.09 18.19
C THR A 307 -10.07 -8.47 17.55
N ARG A 308 -10.97 -8.81 16.62
CA ARG A 308 -10.89 -10.03 15.79
C ARG A 308 -10.97 -9.71 14.31
N TRP A 309 -10.34 -10.58 13.52
CA TRP A 309 -10.41 -10.60 12.08
C TRP A 309 -10.54 -12.06 11.59
N HIS A 310 -11.61 -12.38 10.86
CA HIS A 310 -11.99 -13.74 10.45
C HIS A 310 -12.02 -14.74 11.62
N GLY A 311 -12.48 -14.26 12.79
CA GLY A 311 -12.55 -15.05 14.02
C GLY A 311 -11.23 -15.19 14.79
N GLU A 312 -10.10 -14.81 14.20
CA GLU A 312 -8.79 -14.80 14.84
C GLU A 312 -8.60 -13.55 15.72
N GLU A 313 -7.85 -13.66 16.79
CA GLU A 313 -7.48 -12.50 17.60
C GLU A 313 -6.45 -11.64 16.87
N VAL A 314 -6.70 -10.33 16.83
CA VAL A 314 -5.75 -9.32 16.37
C VAL A 314 -4.94 -8.85 17.55
N ARG A 315 -3.63 -9.14 17.53
CA ARG A 315 -2.71 -8.92 18.64
C ARG A 315 -1.74 -7.77 18.40
N VAL A 316 -1.29 -7.20 19.50
CA VAL A 316 -0.24 -6.18 19.56
C VAL A 316 1.14 -6.83 19.43
N PHE A 317 2.00 -6.24 18.59
CA PHE A 317 3.41 -6.60 18.43
C PHE A 317 4.28 -5.37 18.69
N GLU A 318 5.30 -5.50 19.54
CA GLU A 318 6.32 -4.45 19.67
C GLU A 318 7.26 -4.45 18.48
N VAL A 319 7.37 -3.28 17.81
CA VAL A 319 8.19 -3.07 16.62
C VAL A 319 9.07 -1.82 16.77
N PRO A 320 9.88 -1.72 17.85
CA PRO A 320 10.69 -0.55 18.12
C PRO A 320 11.79 -0.35 17.06
N GLY A 321 12.29 0.89 16.97
CA GLY A 321 13.45 1.21 16.13
C GLY A 321 13.31 2.51 15.38
N HIS A 322 12.19 2.75 14.68
CA HIS A 322 11.81 4.08 14.20
C HIS A 322 11.42 4.96 15.39
N ASP A 323 10.60 4.41 16.25
CA ASP A 323 10.22 4.94 17.55
C ASP A 323 10.35 3.83 18.60
N ALA A 324 10.80 4.16 19.81
CA ALA A 324 11.04 3.16 20.85
C ALA A 324 9.75 2.51 21.36
N GLY A 325 8.64 3.25 21.33
CA GLY A 325 7.31 2.79 21.76
C GLY A 325 6.42 2.30 20.65
N GLN A 326 6.95 2.12 19.42
CA GLN A 326 6.13 1.73 18.29
C GLN A 326 5.59 0.31 18.45
N VAL A 327 4.28 0.20 18.22
CA VAL A 327 3.55 -1.07 18.19
C VAL A 327 2.85 -1.27 16.85
N ALA A 328 2.57 -2.52 16.53
CA ALA A 328 1.95 -2.98 15.30
C ALA A 328 0.79 -3.91 15.63
N LEU A 329 -0.08 -4.21 14.66
CA LEU A 329 -1.21 -5.10 14.80
C LEU A 329 -1.19 -6.19 13.72
N ALA A 330 -1.49 -7.42 14.11
CA ALA A 330 -1.67 -8.53 13.18
C ALA A 330 -2.63 -9.60 13.75
N PRO A 331 -3.36 -10.35 12.89
CA PRO A 331 -4.05 -11.56 13.31
C PRO A 331 -3.04 -12.68 13.62
N GLU A 332 -3.49 -13.70 14.35
CA GLU A 332 -2.64 -14.85 14.71
C GLU A 332 -2.03 -15.57 13.51
N SER A 333 -2.75 -15.62 12.39
CA SER A 333 -2.27 -16.19 11.12
C SER A 333 -1.19 -15.35 10.41
N LEU A 334 -0.96 -14.10 10.83
CA LEU A 334 -0.11 -13.14 10.13
C LEU A 334 -0.52 -12.90 8.65
N SER A 335 -1.81 -13.07 8.34
CA SER A 335 -2.37 -12.81 7.01
C SER A 335 -2.14 -11.37 6.57
N TRP A 336 -2.07 -10.44 7.52
CA TRP A 336 -1.63 -9.08 7.33
C TRP A 336 -0.94 -8.54 8.59
N PHE A 337 -0.18 -7.46 8.42
CA PHE A 337 0.57 -6.81 9.49
C PHE A 337 0.55 -5.29 9.30
N ILE A 338 -0.17 -4.56 10.15
CA ILE A 338 -0.17 -3.10 10.21
C ILE A 338 1.08 -2.69 10.99
N VAL A 339 2.08 -2.15 10.30
CA VAL A 339 3.45 -2.00 10.83
C VAL A 339 3.78 -0.58 11.30
N GLY A 340 2.82 0.35 11.28
CA GLY A 340 3.13 1.75 11.57
C GLY A 340 4.18 2.27 10.58
N ASP A 341 5.17 2.98 11.12
CA ASP A 341 6.32 3.51 10.38
C ASP A 341 7.58 2.61 10.48
N LEU A 342 7.39 1.29 10.66
CA LEU A 342 8.52 0.37 10.51
C LEU A 342 9.10 0.42 9.09
N ILE A 343 8.23 0.49 8.07
CA ILE A 343 8.57 0.81 6.69
C ILE A 343 7.50 1.72 6.09
N GLN A 344 7.81 2.35 4.96
CA GLN A 344 6.85 3.12 4.17
C GLN A 344 6.73 2.52 2.77
N GLY A 345 5.51 2.50 2.24
CA GLY A 345 5.25 2.16 0.84
C GLY A 345 5.72 3.26 -0.11
N ILE A 346 5.95 4.47 0.42
CA ILE A 346 6.42 5.64 -0.31
C ILE A 346 7.43 6.41 0.54
N GLY A 347 8.57 6.75 -0.04
CA GLY A 347 9.64 7.44 0.68
C GLY A 347 10.49 6.50 1.54
N THR A 348 11.05 7.05 2.60
CA THR A 348 11.99 6.34 3.48
C THR A 348 11.80 6.82 4.92
N VAL A 349 11.72 5.89 5.84
CA VAL A 349 11.62 6.16 7.28
C VAL A 349 12.86 6.89 7.79
N VAL A 350 12.68 7.85 8.68
CA VAL A 350 13.76 8.55 9.37
C VAL A 350 14.01 7.85 10.72
N ILE A 351 15.23 7.44 10.96
CA ILE A 351 15.64 6.87 12.25
C ILE A 351 16.54 7.88 12.95
N SER A 352 16.07 8.44 14.05
CA SER A 352 16.83 9.48 14.75
C SER A 352 16.60 9.46 16.26
N GLU A 353 17.63 9.81 17.02
CA GLU A 353 17.50 10.05 18.44
C GLU A 353 16.74 11.34 18.78
N PRO A 354 16.16 11.38 19.97
CA PRO A 354 16.10 10.34 21.03
C PRO A 354 14.97 9.31 20.82
N GLU A 355 14.26 9.38 19.71
CA GLU A 355 13.03 8.65 19.44
C GLU A 355 13.32 7.26 18.86
N GLY A 356 14.28 7.16 17.94
CA GLY A 356 14.66 5.93 17.25
C GLY A 356 16.09 5.49 17.48
N ASP A 357 16.36 4.20 17.21
CA ASP A 357 17.67 3.56 17.31
C ASP A 357 17.92 2.61 16.13
N MET A 358 19.01 2.82 15.38
CA MET A 358 19.32 2.07 14.18
C MET A 358 19.63 0.59 14.46
N THR A 359 20.23 0.28 15.61
CA THR A 359 20.55 -1.11 16.00
C THR A 359 19.26 -1.88 16.28
N THR A 360 18.36 -1.29 17.03
CA THR A 360 17.03 -1.84 17.33
C THR A 360 16.20 -1.97 16.05
N TYR A 361 16.22 -0.96 15.19
CA TYR A 361 15.51 -0.96 13.92
C TYR A 361 15.91 -2.15 13.02
N PHE A 362 17.21 -2.45 12.91
CA PHE A 362 17.67 -3.62 12.16
C PHE A 362 17.14 -4.92 12.73
N LYS A 363 17.21 -5.09 14.06
CA LYS A 363 16.70 -6.27 14.76
C LYS A 363 15.18 -6.44 14.56
N THR A 364 14.44 -5.34 14.59
CA THR A 364 12.99 -5.36 14.38
C THR A 364 12.64 -5.74 12.93
N LEU A 365 13.34 -5.19 11.93
CA LEU A 365 13.17 -5.61 10.54
C LEU A 365 13.43 -7.11 10.39
N GLU A 366 14.52 -7.63 10.96
CA GLU A 366 14.86 -9.07 10.95
C GLU A 366 13.80 -9.91 11.68
N LYS A 367 13.26 -9.43 12.82
CA LYS A 367 12.15 -10.07 13.56
C LYS A 367 10.93 -10.22 12.65
N VAL A 368 10.49 -9.12 12.01
CA VAL A 368 9.26 -9.13 11.18
C VAL A 368 9.46 -9.92 9.89
N ILE A 369 10.64 -9.83 9.25
CA ILE A 369 10.97 -10.67 8.08
C ILE A 369 10.86 -12.15 8.44
N LYS A 370 11.36 -12.56 9.61
CA LYS A 370 11.30 -13.97 10.08
C LYS A 370 9.89 -14.43 10.37
N LEU A 371 8.98 -13.56 10.76
CA LEU A 371 7.56 -13.86 10.96
C LEU A 371 6.83 -14.18 9.66
N GLN A 372 7.34 -13.75 8.50
CA GLN A 372 6.78 -14.00 7.17
C GLN A 372 5.29 -13.59 7.03
N PRO A 373 4.90 -12.36 7.40
CA PRO A 373 3.53 -11.91 7.19
C PRO A 373 3.17 -11.92 5.70
N SER A 374 1.93 -12.28 5.39
CA SER A 374 1.47 -12.38 4.00
C SER A 374 1.29 -11.02 3.34
N VAL A 375 0.88 -10.01 4.11
CA VAL A 375 0.69 -8.62 3.64
C VAL A 375 1.24 -7.65 4.68
N ILE A 376 2.03 -6.69 4.23
CA ILE A 376 2.49 -5.55 5.05
C ILE A 376 1.63 -4.34 4.75
N MET A 377 1.12 -3.70 5.80
CA MET A 377 0.28 -2.50 5.75
C MET A 377 1.00 -1.33 6.44
N PRO A 378 1.73 -0.50 5.70
CA PRO A 378 2.43 0.65 6.25
C PRO A 378 1.46 1.82 6.49
N SER A 379 1.81 2.72 7.41
CA SER A 379 1.03 3.95 7.62
C SER A 379 1.11 4.94 6.46
N HIS A 380 2.08 4.78 5.54
CA HIS A 380 2.21 5.63 4.34
C HIS A 380 2.43 4.77 3.09
N GLY A 381 1.57 4.96 2.07
CA GLY A 381 1.59 4.21 0.82
C GLY A 381 0.51 3.12 0.77
N ILE A 382 0.68 2.12 -0.07
CA ILE A 382 -0.29 1.03 -0.25
C ILE A 382 0.15 -0.25 0.48
N PRO A 383 -0.78 -1.15 0.84
CA PRO A 383 -0.46 -2.51 1.26
C PRO A 383 0.42 -3.23 0.24
N MET A 384 1.29 -4.11 0.71
CA MET A 384 2.26 -4.84 -0.12
C MET A 384 2.30 -6.31 0.30
N ARG A 385 2.33 -7.23 -0.65
CA ARG A 385 2.40 -8.66 -0.35
C ARG A 385 3.82 -9.09 -0.01
N GLY A 386 3.92 -9.99 0.99
CA GLY A 386 5.17 -10.63 1.42
C GLY A 386 6.15 -9.67 2.11
N THR A 387 7.37 -10.15 2.29
CA THR A 387 8.42 -9.46 3.06
C THR A 387 9.44 -8.71 2.21
N PHE A 388 9.30 -8.76 0.87
CA PHE A 388 10.29 -8.17 -0.05
C PHE A 388 10.64 -6.71 0.31
N ARG A 389 9.64 -5.87 0.62
CA ARG A 389 9.90 -4.46 0.96
C ARG A 389 10.66 -4.29 2.27
N LEU A 390 10.42 -5.16 3.27
CA LEU A 390 11.19 -5.19 4.51
C LEU A 390 12.64 -5.59 4.24
N GLU A 391 12.86 -6.63 3.43
CA GLU A 391 14.17 -7.14 3.04
C GLU A 391 14.96 -6.09 2.23
N ALA A 392 14.31 -5.46 1.25
CA ALA A 392 14.90 -4.38 0.46
C ALA A 392 15.26 -3.17 1.34
N THR A 393 14.41 -2.82 2.31
CA THR A 393 14.70 -1.76 3.27
C THR A 393 15.90 -2.11 4.14
N LEU A 394 15.97 -3.31 4.70
CA LEU A 394 17.11 -3.76 5.50
C LEU A 394 18.40 -3.78 4.68
N GLN A 395 18.36 -4.28 3.45
CA GLN A 395 19.50 -4.31 2.55
C GLN A 395 19.99 -2.89 2.22
N HIS A 396 19.07 -1.99 1.83
CA HIS A 396 19.40 -0.58 1.58
C HIS A 396 20.04 0.09 2.80
N ARG A 397 19.54 -0.17 4.02
CA ARG A 397 20.13 0.37 5.26
C ARG A 397 21.53 -0.19 5.52
N ARG A 398 21.78 -1.47 5.25
CA ARG A 398 23.11 -2.09 5.37
C ARG A 398 24.10 -1.50 4.36
N GLU A 399 23.66 -1.24 3.14
CA GLU A 399 24.50 -0.59 2.12
C GLU A 399 24.82 0.85 2.51
N ARG A 400 23.82 1.59 3.04
CA ARG A 400 24.02 2.93 3.56
C ARG A 400 25.02 2.95 4.72
N GLU A 401 24.96 2.00 5.62
CA GLU A 401 25.94 1.86 6.71
C GLU A 401 27.35 1.63 6.19
N LYS A 402 27.53 0.79 5.15
CA LYS A 402 28.83 0.59 4.50
C LYS A 402 29.36 1.88 3.87
N GLN A 403 28.50 2.67 3.21
CA GLN A 403 28.89 3.97 2.63
C GLN A 403 29.32 4.96 3.72
N VAL A 404 28.56 5.08 4.80
CA VAL A 404 28.90 5.94 5.96
C VAL A 404 30.23 5.53 6.57
N LEU A 405 30.46 4.24 6.80
CA LEU A 405 31.70 3.70 7.34
C LEU A 405 32.91 4.02 6.44
N SER A 406 32.77 3.81 5.13
CA SER A 406 33.82 4.11 4.15
C SER A 406 34.19 5.60 4.14
N LEU A 407 33.19 6.48 4.14
CA LEU A 407 33.42 7.93 4.17
C LEU A 407 34.03 8.39 5.51
N PHE A 408 33.66 7.76 6.62
CA PHE A 408 34.25 8.03 7.92
C PHE A 408 35.75 7.72 7.92
N HIS A 409 36.16 6.57 7.41
CA HIS A 409 37.59 6.20 7.30
C HIS A 409 38.39 7.09 6.32
N GLN A 410 37.69 7.79 5.40
CA GLN A 410 38.29 8.82 4.55
C GLN A 410 38.42 10.19 5.25
N GLY A 411 38.05 10.30 6.52
CA GLY A 411 38.05 11.56 7.28
C GLY A 411 36.96 12.57 6.86
N ARG A 412 35.87 12.12 6.22
CA ARG A 412 34.79 13.00 5.80
C ARG A 412 33.92 13.42 6.97
N THR A 413 33.53 14.69 7.00
CA THR A 413 32.57 15.22 7.96
C THR A 413 31.15 14.73 7.62
N GLU A 414 30.22 14.80 8.58
CA GLU A 414 28.81 14.43 8.37
C GLU A 414 28.18 15.22 7.20
N GLN A 415 28.51 16.50 7.05
CA GLN A 415 28.05 17.32 5.93
C GLN A 415 28.60 16.85 4.58
N GLN A 416 29.87 16.44 4.54
CA GLN A 416 30.45 15.86 3.33
C GLN A 416 29.85 14.49 3.01
N MET A 417 29.53 13.68 4.03
CA MET A 417 28.79 12.42 3.86
C MET A 417 27.40 12.68 3.29
N LEU A 418 26.66 13.65 3.83
CA LEU A 418 25.35 14.06 3.33
C LEU A 418 25.41 14.41 1.84
N GLN A 419 26.35 15.27 1.45
CA GLN A 419 26.54 15.68 0.05
C GLN A 419 26.89 14.51 -0.88
N SER A 420 27.71 13.56 -0.39
CA SER A 420 28.13 12.41 -1.19
C SER A 420 27.03 11.37 -1.37
N ILE A 421 26.21 11.16 -0.34
CA ILE A 421 25.23 10.08 -0.27
C ILE A 421 23.87 10.50 -0.83
N TYR A 422 23.44 11.75 -0.58
CA TYR A 422 22.07 12.23 -0.84
C TYR A 422 22.04 13.33 -1.92
N GLN A 423 22.63 13.06 -3.08
CA GLN A 423 22.74 14.03 -4.18
C GLN A 423 21.41 14.41 -4.83
N ASN A 424 20.42 13.49 -4.81
CA ASN A 424 19.19 13.59 -5.59
C ASN A 424 17.92 13.78 -4.73
N ILE A 425 18.05 14.18 -3.47
CA ILE A 425 16.88 14.46 -2.63
C ILE A 425 16.59 15.97 -2.55
N PRO A 426 15.32 16.38 -2.40
CA PRO A 426 14.98 17.77 -2.17
C PRO A 426 15.71 18.36 -0.96
N PRO A 427 16.22 19.62 -1.04
CA PRO A 427 16.98 20.25 0.06
C PRO A 427 16.23 20.28 1.40
N MET A 428 14.93 20.38 1.41
CA MET A 428 14.10 20.33 2.59
C MET A 428 14.22 19.02 3.38
N LEU A 429 14.69 17.93 2.75
CA LEU A 429 14.90 16.63 3.38
C LEU A 429 16.31 16.44 3.92
N TYR A 430 17.26 17.35 3.67
CA TYR A 430 18.64 17.25 4.15
C TYR A 430 18.75 17.10 5.67
N PRO A 431 17.98 17.81 6.52
CA PRO A 431 18.04 17.63 7.97
C PRO A 431 17.71 16.19 8.39
N TYR A 432 16.75 15.55 7.75
CA TYR A 432 16.32 14.17 8.03
C TYR A 432 17.34 13.15 7.53
N ALA A 433 17.91 13.38 6.34
CA ALA A 433 19.00 12.56 5.81
C ALA A 433 20.25 12.61 6.70
N LEU A 434 20.57 13.80 7.26
CA LEU A 434 21.68 13.96 8.20
C LEU A 434 21.43 13.15 9.48
N LYS A 435 20.21 13.19 10.03
CA LYS A 435 19.83 12.37 11.19
C LYS A 435 20.03 10.87 10.93
N ASN A 436 19.68 10.37 9.73
CA ASN A 436 19.95 8.98 9.37
C ASN A 436 21.46 8.66 9.33
N ILE A 437 22.31 9.57 8.82
CA ILE A 437 23.78 9.39 8.85
C ILE A 437 24.27 9.30 10.31
N GLN A 438 23.80 10.21 11.17
CA GLN A 438 24.16 10.24 12.59
C GLN A 438 23.78 8.94 13.30
N SER A 439 22.59 8.41 13.01
CA SER A 439 22.13 7.12 13.54
C SER A 439 23.01 5.95 13.11
N HIS A 440 23.44 5.91 11.84
CA HIS A 440 24.42 4.91 11.39
C HIS A 440 25.77 5.07 12.08
N LEU A 441 26.31 6.29 12.21
CA LEU A 441 27.56 6.55 12.91
C LEU A 441 27.49 6.11 14.38
N ARG A 442 26.36 6.36 15.05
CA ARG A 442 26.16 5.92 16.43
C ARG A 442 26.18 4.39 16.52
N LYS A 443 25.38 3.69 15.71
CA LYS A 443 25.37 2.23 15.65
C LYS A 443 26.78 1.67 15.44
N LEU A 444 27.54 2.21 14.49
CA LEU A 444 28.91 1.82 14.21
C LEU A 444 29.86 2.07 15.41
N ARG A 445 29.66 3.16 16.19
CA ARG A 445 30.41 3.40 17.44
C ARG A 445 30.08 2.35 18.51
N GLN A 446 28.79 2.06 18.70
CA GLN A 446 28.32 1.03 19.66
C GLN A 446 28.89 -0.36 19.32
N GLU A 447 29.09 -0.65 18.04
CA GLU A 447 29.70 -1.90 17.54
C GLU A 447 31.24 -1.88 17.54
N ASN A 448 31.90 -0.81 18.03
CA ASN A 448 33.34 -0.60 17.99
C ASN A 448 33.95 -0.68 16.57
N ARG A 449 33.23 -0.26 15.56
CA ARG A 449 33.64 -0.26 14.14
C ARG A 449 34.22 1.08 13.66
N LEU A 450 34.09 2.15 14.46
CA LEU A 450 34.67 3.46 14.21
C LEU A 450 35.90 3.62 15.14
N VAL A 451 37.03 3.07 14.71
CA VAL A 451 38.32 3.17 15.43
C VAL A 451 39.24 4.10 14.66
#